data_5faecb21722bfd06099cd1b0d5110581
#
_entry.id   5faecb21722bfd06099cd1b0d5110581
#
_cell.length_a   1.000
_cell.length_b   1.000
_cell.length_c   1.000
_cell.angle_alpha   90.00
_cell.angle_beta   90.00
_cell.angle_gamma   90.00
#
_symmetry.space_group_name_H-M   'P 1'
#
loop_
_entity.id
_entity.type
_entity.pdbx_description
1 polymer ?
#
loop_
_entity_poly.entity_id
_entity_poly.type
_entity_poly.pdbx_seq_one_letter_code
_entity_poly.pdbx_strand_id
1 'polypeptide(L)'
;MEPSISTTFEEATMSTYETAVTRYFAAWNAQDPAEREKAVAAAWTEDATYTDPLAEVSGHPGLAAVISGAQEQFPGFEFRLLGAVEGHHDSARFTWELIAPDGSAPVQGFDVVTLADDGRIRTVVGFLDRVPD
;
A
#
# COMPACT_ATOMS: atom_id res chain seq x y z
N MET A 1 15.42 -20.02 -25.27
CA MET A 1 15.05 -19.16 -24.41
C MET A 1 15.49 -19.54 -23.04
N GLU A 2 15.51 -18.80 -22.15
CA GLU A 2 16.03 -19.08 -20.89
C GLU A 2 15.02 -18.91 -19.86
N PRO A 3 13.96 -19.65 -19.93
CA PRO A 3 12.93 -19.53 -18.95
C PRO A 3 13.40 -19.82 -17.55
N SER A 4 14.32 -20.80 -17.42
CA SER A 4 14.77 -21.13 -16.09
C SER A 4 15.58 -19.99 -15.46
N ILE A 5 16.35 -19.29 -16.28
CA ILE A 5 17.11 -18.15 -15.76
C ILE A 5 16.15 -17.03 -15.35
N SER A 6 15.14 -16.75 -16.16
CA SER A 6 14.17 -15.73 -15.83
C SER A 6 13.42 -16.05 -14.56
N THR A 7 13.04 -17.32 -14.38
CA THR A 7 12.31 -17.73 -13.20
C THR A 7 13.15 -17.54 -11.94
N THR A 8 14.42 -17.95 -11.98
CA THR A 8 15.31 -17.79 -10.84
C THR A 8 15.48 -16.32 -10.51
N PHE A 9 15.64 -15.49 -11.52
CA PHE A 9 15.83 -14.08 -11.32
C PHE A 9 14.59 -13.44 -10.70
N GLU A 10 13.41 -13.82 -11.16
CA GLU A 10 12.17 -13.28 -10.64
C GLU A 10 11.94 -13.67 -9.19
N GLU A 11 12.34 -14.87 -8.79
CA GLU A 11 12.22 -15.27 -7.39
C GLU A 11 13.11 -14.44 -6.48
N ALA A 12 14.26 -14.02 -6.99
CA ALA A 12 15.20 -13.24 -6.20
C ALA A 12 14.88 -11.76 -6.19
N THR A 13 14.12 -11.27 -7.18
CA THR A 13 13.93 -9.84 -7.39
C THR A 13 12.46 -9.52 -7.61
N MET A 14 11.92 -8.69 -6.73
CA MET A 14 10.55 -8.20 -6.93
C MET A 14 10.53 -7.16 -8.04
N SER A 15 9.41 -7.06 -8.74
CA SER A 15 9.21 -6.00 -9.71
C SER A 15 9.13 -4.66 -9.00
N THR A 16 9.26 -3.57 -9.76
CA THR A 16 9.11 -2.23 -9.22
C THR A 16 7.73 -2.06 -8.58
N TYR A 17 6.70 -2.63 -9.20
CA TYR A 17 5.33 -2.53 -8.67
C TYR A 17 5.19 -3.29 -7.35
N GLU A 18 5.74 -4.50 -7.28
CA GLU A 18 5.68 -5.29 -6.06
C GLU A 18 6.45 -4.64 -4.92
N THR A 19 7.60 -4.05 -5.24
CA THR A 19 8.38 -3.32 -4.24
C THR A 19 7.60 -2.14 -3.69
N ALA A 20 6.95 -1.38 -4.57
CA ALA A 20 6.16 -0.22 -4.16
C ALA A 20 5.02 -0.64 -3.24
N VAL A 21 4.32 -1.73 -3.58
CA VAL A 21 3.19 -2.20 -2.78
C VAL A 21 3.66 -2.78 -1.45
N THR A 22 4.81 -3.45 -1.43
CA THR A 22 5.39 -3.93 -0.17
C THR A 22 5.67 -2.78 0.78
N ARG A 23 6.25 -1.70 0.27
CA ARG A 23 6.51 -0.50 1.08
C ARG A 23 5.22 0.17 1.52
N TYR A 24 4.22 0.16 0.66
CA TYR A 24 2.89 0.71 0.96
C TYR A 24 2.30 0.03 2.21
N PHE A 25 2.29 -1.30 2.22
CA PHE A 25 1.76 -2.03 3.38
C PHE A 25 2.64 -1.89 4.61
N ALA A 26 3.96 -1.78 4.43
CA ALA A 26 4.84 -1.53 5.57
C ALA A 26 4.46 -0.23 6.28
N ALA A 27 4.10 0.80 5.51
CA ALA A 27 3.67 2.08 6.09
C ALA A 27 2.32 1.94 6.79
N TRP A 28 1.34 1.28 6.15
CA TRP A 28 0.02 1.12 6.75
C TRP A 28 0.04 0.27 8.00
N ASN A 29 1.01 -0.65 8.12
CA ASN A 29 1.10 -1.56 9.26
C ASN A 29 2.10 -1.11 10.32
N ALA A 30 2.83 -0.01 10.12
CA ALA A 30 3.80 0.48 11.09
C ALA A 30 3.06 1.05 12.30
N GLN A 31 3.30 0.45 13.48
CA GLN A 31 2.61 0.84 14.71
C GLN A 31 3.30 1.99 15.44
N ASP A 32 4.62 2.02 15.38
CA ASP A 32 5.39 3.05 16.05
C ASP A 32 5.44 4.32 15.20
N PRO A 33 5.17 5.51 15.78
CA PRO A 33 5.17 6.76 14.98
C PRO A 33 6.47 7.03 14.24
N ALA A 34 7.62 6.73 14.85
CA ALA A 34 8.90 6.97 14.18
C ALA A 34 9.12 6.00 13.02
N GLU A 35 8.73 4.75 13.19
CA GLU A 35 8.80 3.77 12.11
C GLU A 35 7.82 4.11 11.00
N ARG A 36 6.64 4.60 11.36
CA ARG A 36 5.65 5.02 10.38
C ARG A 36 6.19 6.16 9.52
N GLU A 37 6.84 7.12 10.13
CA GLU A 37 7.41 8.25 9.40
C GLU A 37 8.45 7.77 8.38
N LYS A 38 9.32 6.85 8.78
CA LYS A 38 10.31 6.29 7.86
C LYS A 38 9.66 5.49 6.74
N ALA A 39 8.64 4.70 7.08
CA ALA A 39 7.97 3.87 6.09
C ALA A 39 7.21 4.72 5.08
N VAL A 40 6.59 5.81 5.52
CA VAL A 40 5.91 6.75 4.63
C VAL A 40 6.93 7.38 3.68
N ALA A 41 8.07 7.82 4.19
CA ALA A 41 9.11 8.43 3.36
C ALA A 41 9.68 7.43 2.33
N ALA A 42 9.73 6.16 2.69
CA ALA A 42 10.22 5.14 1.77
C ALA A 42 9.19 4.81 0.68
N ALA A 43 7.91 4.89 1.00
CA ALA A 43 6.83 4.46 0.11
C ALA A 43 6.35 5.56 -0.84
N TRP A 44 6.33 6.81 -0.40
CA TRP A 44 5.73 7.92 -1.16
C TRP A 44 6.72 9.04 -1.43
N THR A 45 6.52 9.72 -2.57
CA THR A 45 7.24 10.97 -2.83
C THR A 45 6.76 12.03 -1.84
N GLU A 46 7.55 13.10 -1.69
CA GLU A 46 7.24 14.13 -0.70
C GLU A 46 5.94 14.87 -1.01
N ASP A 47 5.59 14.99 -2.29
CA ASP A 47 4.39 15.70 -2.71
C ASP A 47 3.27 14.74 -3.10
N ALA A 48 3.33 13.49 -2.66
CA ALA A 48 2.35 12.49 -3.04
C ALA A 48 0.94 12.86 -2.59
N THR A 49 -0.05 12.37 -3.34
CA THR A 49 -1.45 12.58 -3.01
C THR A 49 -2.12 11.23 -2.75
N TYR A 50 -3.12 11.28 -1.89
CA TYR A 50 -3.89 10.09 -1.51
C TYR A 50 -5.36 10.48 -1.45
N THR A 51 -6.20 9.73 -2.17
CA THR A 51 -7.64 9.97 -2.19
C THR A 51 -8.36 8.65 -2.05
N ASP A 52 -9.28 8.58 -1.09
CA ASP A 52 -10.21 7.46 -0.97
C ASP A 52 -11.57 8.02 -0.51
N PRO A 53 -12.58 7.16 -0.27
CA PRO A 53 -13.90 7.69 0.09
C PRO A 53 -13.94 8.48 1.40
N LEU A 54 -12.96 8.31 2.27
CA LEU A 54 -12.96 8.91 3.59
C LEU A 54 -11.97 10.07 3.74
N ALA A 55 -10.99 10.20 2.83
CA ALA A 55 -9.92 11.17 3.01
C ALA A 55 -9.35 11.62 1.67
N GLU A 56 -8.88 12.84 1.65
CA GLU A 56 -8.12 13.38 0.51
C GLU A 56 -7.02 14.25 1.10
N VAL A 57 -5.77 13.80 0.97
CA VAL A 57 -4.63 14.45 1.60
C VAL A 57 -3.45 14.48 0.66
N SER A 58 -2.46 15.31 0.98
CA SER A 58 -1.20 15.34 0.25
C SER A 58 -0.05 15.51 1.24
N GLY A 59 1.14 15.02 0.81
CA GLY A 59 2.35 15.12 1.60
C GLY A 59 2.44 14.08 2.69
N HIS A 60 3.66 13.89 3.20
CA HIS A 60 3.92 12.87 4.22
C HIS A 60 3.13 13.08 5.50
N PRO A 61 3.01 14.31 6.04
CA PRO A 61 2.20 14.49 7.26
C PRO A 61 0.73 14.09 7.06
N GLY A 62 0.15 14.40 5.89
CA GLY A 62 -1.23 14.02 5.61
C GLY A 62 -1.39 12.52 5.52
N LEU A 63 -0.45 11.85 4.85
CA LEU A 63 -0.46 10.39 4.74
C LEU A 63 -0.32 9.74 6.11
N ALA A 64 0.60 10.21 6.92
CA ALA A 64 0.78 9.66 8.27
C ALA A 64 -0.47 9.83 9.11
N ALA A 65 -1.17 10.96 8.96
CA ALA A 65 -2.40 11.20 9.71
C ALA A 65 -3.52 10.22 9.31
N VAL A 66 -3.65 9.94 8.01
CA VAL A 66 -4.66 8.99 7.53
C VAL A 66 -4.36 7.60 8.07
N ILE A 67 -3.10 7.19 8.03
CA ILE A 67 -2.69 5.88 8.54
C ILE A 67 -2.94 5.78 10.03
N SER A 68 -2.56 6.81 10.78
CA SER A 68 -2.77 6.84 12.22
C SER A 68 -4.26 6.73 12.57
N GLY A 69 -5.10 7.45 11.82
CA GLY A 69 -6.55 7.40 12.04
C GLY A 69 -7.11 6.01 11.78
N ALA A 70 -6.64 5.34 10.73
CA ALA A 70 -7.10 3.98 10.44
C ALA A 70 -6.69 3.01 11.55
N GLN A 71 -5.46 3.14 12.06
CA GLN A 71 -5.00 2.26 13.13
C GLN A 71 -5.76 2.50 14.42
N GLU A 72 -6.14 3.74 14.71
CA GLU A 72 -6.94 4.05 15.89
C GLU A 72 -8.34 3.47 15.78
N GLN A 73 -8.90 3.48 14.57
CA GLN A 73 -10.24 2.95 14.35
C GLN A 73 -10.26 1.42 14.36
N PHE A 74 -9.17 0.79 13.94
CA PHE A 74 -9.07 -0.68 13.84
C PHE A 74 -7.84 -1.16 14.59
N PRO A 75 -7.84 -1.06 15.93
CA PRO A 75 -6.65 -1.47 16.70
C PRO A 75 -6.36 -2.96 16.57
N GLY A 76 -5.11 -3.29 16.31
CA GLY A 76 -4.70 -4.68 16.17
C GLY A 76 -4.94 -5.31 14.81
N PHE A 77 -5.53 -4.56 13.87
CA PHE A 77 -5.76 -5.08 12.52
C PHE A 77 -4.49 -4.95 11.68
N GLU A 78 -4.42 -5.74 10.63
CA GLU A 78 -3.29 -5.74 9.71
C GLU A 78 -3.78 -5.62 8.28
N PHE A 79 -3.17 -4.73 7.50
CA PHE A 79 -3.45 -4.63 6.06
C PHE A 79 -2.67 -5.71 5.34
N ARG A 80 -3.32 -6.38 4.39
CA ARG A 80 -2.70 -7.52 3.68
C ARG A 80 -3.11 -7.51 2.21
N LEU A 81 -2.16 -7.81 1.34
CA LEU A 81 -2.43 -7.94 -0.08
C LEU A 81 -3.33 -9.14 -0.34
N LEU A 82 -4.36 -8.96 -1.16
CA LEU A 82 -5.24 -10.03 -1.60
C LEU A 82 -5.05 -10.18 -3.10
N GLY A 83 -4.47 -11.30 -3.51
CA GLY A 83 -4.20 -11.56 -4.91
C GLY A 83 -2.91 -10.92 -5.38
N ALA A 84 -2.82 -10.64 -6.67
CA ALA A 84 -1.60 -10.18 -7.31
C ALA A 84 -1.61 -8.67 -7.52
N VAL A 85 -0.41 -8.10 -7.63
CA VAL A 85 -0.22 -6.73 -8.07
C VAL A 85 -0.10 -6.74 -9.59
N GLU A 86 -0.85 -5.88 -10.26
CA GLU A 86 -0.77 -5.75 -11.71
C GLU A 86 -0.30 -4.34 -12.04
N GLY A 87 0.68 -4.22 -12.94
CA GLY A 87 1.20 -2.92 -13.29
C GLY A 87 1.61 -2.82 -14.74
N HIS A 88 1.59 -1.60 -15.25
CA HIS A 88 2.13 -1.26 -16.56
C HIS A 88 2.53 0.22 -16.52
N HIS A 89 3.56 0.56 -17.29
CA HIS A 89 4.09 1.92 -17.30
C HIS A 89 4.34 2.41 -15.89
N ASP A 90 3.75 3.52 -15.49
CA ASP A 90 3.93 4.04 -14.13
C ASP A 90 2.77 3.73 -13.20
N SER A 91 1.83 2.86 -13.62
CA SER A 91 0.62 2.58 -12.88
C SER A 91 0.59 1.13 -12.38
N ALA A 92 -0.03 0.92 -11.23
CA ALA A 92 -0.26 -0.42 -10.70
C ALA A 92 -1.58 -0.43 -9.93
N ARG A 93 -2.16 -1.62 -9.82
CA ARG A 93 -3.39 -1.81 -9.06
C ARG A 93 -3.29 -3.06 -8.21
N PHE A 94 -4.02 -3.06 -7.09
CA PHE A 94 -4.03 -4.21 -6.19
C PHE A 94 -5.24 -4.14 -5.26
N THR A 95 -5.63 -5.29 -4.75
CA THR A 95 -6.70 -5.42 -3.76
C THR A 95 -6.08 -5.73 -2.41
N TRP A 96 -6.68 -5.21 -1.35
CA TRP A 96 -6.19 -5.45 0.01
C TRP A 96 -7.35 -5.80 0.94
N GLU A 97 -7.02 -6.47 2.03
CA GLU A 97 -7.95 -6.74 3.11
C GLU A 97 -7.37 -6.21 4.41
N LEU A 98 -8.27 -5.81 5.29
CA LEU A 98 -7.90 -5.43 6.65
C LEU A 98 -8.29 -6.60 7.56
N ILE A 99 -7.29 -7.26 8.11
CA ILE A 99 -7.46 -8.52 8.85
C ILE A 99 -7.53 -8.22 10.34
N ALA A 100 -8.63 -8.65 10.96
CA ALA A 100 -8.82 -8.49 12.40
C ALA A 100 -8.00 -9.52 13.19
N PRO A 101 -7.78 -9.28 14.48
CA PRO A 101 -7.06 -10.25 15.32
C PRO A 101 -7.69 -11.65 15.33
N ASP A 102 -9.01 -11.75 15.11
CA ASP A 102 -9.69 -13.05 15.07
C ASP A 102 -9.63 -13.70 13.68
N GLY A 103 -8.93 -13.08 12.72
CA GLY A 103 -8.76 -13.62 11.39
C GLY A 103 -9.84 -13.22 10.39
N SER A 104 -10.89 -12.53 10.83
CA SER A 104 -11.89 -12.04 9.89
C SER A 104 -11.36 -10.85 9.11
N ALA A 105 -11.98 -10.56 7.96
CA ALA A 105 -11.57 -9.48 7.08
C ALA A 105 -12.78 -8.59 6.77
N PRO A 106 -13.16 -7.71 7.71
CA PRO A 106 -14.39 -6.91 7.54
C PRO A 106 -14.26 -5.80 6.50
N VAL A 107 -13.05 -5.39 6.15
CA VAL A 107 -12.85 -4.32 5.18
C VAL A 107 -12.00 -4.83 4.04
N GLN A 108 -12.41 -4.52 2.82
CA GLN A 108 -11.66 -4.85 1.61
C GLN A 108 -11.64 -3.62 0.72
N GLY A 109 -10.51 -3.34 0.15
CA GLY A 109 -10.35 -2.19 -0.72
C GLY A 109 -9.55 -2.49 -1.96
N PHE A 110 -9.54 -1.53 -2.86
CA PHE A 110 -8.89 -1.63 -4.16
C PHE A 110 -8.19 -0.30 -4.42
N ASP A 111 -6.91 -0.35 -4.71
CA ASP A 111 -6.11 0.85 -4.91
C ASP A 111 -5.45 0.86 -6.26
N VAL A 112 -5.39 2.06 -6.86
CA VAL A 112 -4.61 2.32 -8.06
C VAL A 112 -3.54 3.35 -7.68
N VAL A 113 -2.29 3.04 -8.01
CA VAL A 113 -1.17 3.91 -7.67
C VAL A 113 -0.40 4.28 -8.93
N THR A 114 0.21 5.47 -8.92
CA THR A 114 1.19 5.83 -9.95
C THR A 114 2.54 6.02 -9.26
N LEU A 115 3.60 5.66 -9.97
CA LEU A 115 4.96 5.67 -9.42
C LEU A 115 5.79 6.77 -10.06
N ALA A 116 6.68 7.33 -9.26
CA ALA A 116 7.71 8.24 -9.73
C ALA A 116 8.87 7.43 -10.30
N ASP A 117 9.82 8.13 -10.92
CA ASP A 117 10.97 7.48 -11.56
C ASP A 117 11.81 6.68 -10.57
N ASP A 118 11.82 7.06 -9.30
CA ASP A 118 12.58 6.34 -8.28
C ASP A 118 11.81 5.18 -7.68
N GLY A 119 10.61 4.88 -8.18
CA GLY A 119 9.79 3.77 -7.72
C GLY A 119 8.88 4.08 -6.54
N ARG A 120 8.97 5.28 -5.97
CA ARG A 120 8.05 5.67 -4.90
C ARG A 120 6.71 6.08 -5.48
N ILE A 121 5.67 5.94 -4.68
CA ILE A 121 4.30 6.24 -5.10
C ILE A 121 4.09 7.75 -5.14
N ARG A 122 3.54 8.24 -6.25
CA ARG A 122 3.16 9.64 -6.42
C ARG A 122 1.71 9.89 -6.09
N THR A 123 0.82 8.99 -6.50
CA THR A 123 -0.62 9.15 -6.27
C THR A 123 -1.22 7.83 -5.88
N VAL A 124 -2.24 7.90 -5.03
CA VAL A 124 -3.09 6.75 -4.70
C VAL A 124 -4.52 7.19 -4.89
N VAL A 125 -5.30 6.35 -5.60
CA VAL A 125 -6.75 6.50 -5.68
C VAL A 125 -7.33 5.18 -5.18
N GLY A 126 -8.06 5.22 -4.08
CA GLY A 126 -8.55 4.01 -3.42
C GLY A 126 -10.06 3.96 -3.37
N PHE A 127 -10.55 2.73 -3.31
CA PHE A 127 -11.97 2.43 -3.24
C PHE A 127 -12.21 1.40 -2.14
N LEU A 128 -13.38 1.43 -1.54
CA LEU A 128 -13.78 0.44 -0.55
C LEU A 128 -14.79 -0.50 -1.18
N ASP A 129 -14.44 -1.78 -1.23
CA ASP A 129 -15.31 -2.81 -1.83
C ASP A 129 -16.18 -3.47 -0.79
N ARG A 130 -15.74 -3.52 0.48
CA ARG A 130 -16.51 -4.07 1.58
C ARG A 130 -16.15 -3.32 2.85
N VAL A 131 -17.16 -2.94 3.62
CA VAL A 131 -16.98 -2.26 4.91
C VAL A 131 -17.86 -2.96 5.95
N PRO A 132 -17.54 -2.80 7.24
CA PRO A 132 -18.39 -3.37 8.30
C PRO A 132 -19.78 -2.74 8.28
N ASP A 133 -20.76 -3.54 8.69
CA ASP A 133 -22.14 -3.05 8.82
C ASP A 133 -22.31 -2.08 9.97
#